data_66cd8ae02fa9feb4fc7c3f818991a150
#
_entry.id   66cd8ae02fa9feb4fc7c3f818991a150
#
_cell.length_a   1.000
_cell.length_b   1.000
_cell.length_c   1.000
_cell.angle_alpha   90.00
_cell.angle_beta   90.00
_cell.angle_gamma   90.00
#
_symmetry.space_group_name_H-M   'P 1'
#
loop_
_entity.id
_entity.type
_entity.pdbx_description
1 polymer ?
#
loop_
_entity_poly.entity_id
_entity_poly.type
_entity_poly.pdbx_seq_one_letter_code
_entity_poly.pdbx_strand_id
1 'polypeptide(L)'
;MAARKKRPNESRPDAKSESKSSKKKSDVRSTRAESPRAKRASAPPPAKGSSGTKWLYVGALGFFGVVAAVVVAQGGPESRGRRGGTEEVTDVSPPRSSVQIPEALRVRVVERRPHDPDAFTQGLLWHDGALYESTGLEGESSLRRVDLTSGEVRQRVEVPEELFAEGLALVGDRLFQITWQNHKAFVYDRSTFEKVREHEYEGEGWGLCYDGTHLVMSDGSDRLFFRDPETFEVRRTVHVTKVGRPLRYLNELECVNGKVWANVWQRDEIVRIDPQSGVVEATVDASGLLTREERRRTDVLNGIAWLPDRERFLITGKLWPWTFEVELVER
;
A
#
# COMPACT_ATOMS: atom_id res chain seq x y z
N MET A 1 -27.81 49.91 40.85
CA MET A 1 -27.24 49.53 42.18
C MET A 1 -26.06 48.65 41.84
N ALA A 2 -24.86 49.10 41.66
CA ALA A 2 -23.85 49.73 42.56
C ALA A 2 -23.34 48.79 43.68
N ALA A 3 -22.12 48.28 43.49
CA ALA A 3 -21.02 48.18 44.48
C ALA A 3 -20.01 47.12 43.96
N ARG A 4 -18.86 47.36 43.49
CA ARG A 4 -17.57 48.00 43.75
C ARG A 4 -17.00 47.70 45.14
N LYS A 5 -15.84 46.98 45.18
CA LYS A 5 -14.67 47.11 46.10
C LYS A 5 -13.84 45.82 46.03
N LYS A 6 -12.57 45.75 45.98
CA LYS A 6 -11.34 46.57 46.06
C LYS A 6 -10.20 45.56 46.21
N ARG A 7 -9.07 45.82 45.54
CA ARG A 7 -7.75 45.23 45.84
C ARG A 7 -7.16 45.93 47.09
N PRO A 8 -6.14 45.35 47.76
CA PRO A 8 -4.75 45.76 47.63
C PRO A 8 -3.76 44.58 47.68
N ASN A 9 -2.63 44.59 47.05
CA ASN A 9 -1.39 45.39 47.03
C ASN A 9 -0.31 44.86 47.97
N GLU A 10 0.91 44.70 47.37
CA GLU A 10 2.27 44.82 47.94
C GLU A 10 2.78 43.67 48.87
N SER A 11 3.98 43.14 48.69
CA SER A 11 5.27 43.82 48.63
C SER A 11 6.42 42.84 48.33
N ARG A 12 7.41 43.27 47.53
CA ARG A 12 8.82 42.79 47.55
C ARG A 12 9.55 43.36 48.78
N PRO A 13 10.73 42.83 49.20
CA PRO A 13 11.96 43.47 48.76
C PRO A 13 13.19 42.54 48.52
N ASP A 14 14.13 43.20 47.89
CA ASP A 14 15.51 42.82 47.53
C ASP A 14 16.40 42.48 48.73
N ALA A 15 17.48 41.70 48.48
CA ALA A 15 18.84 42.07 48.98
C ALA A 15 19.95 41.22 48.35
N LYS A 16 20.91 41.91 47.83
CA LYS A 16 22.26 41.53 47.36
C LYS A 16 23.12 40.95 48.45
N SER A 17 24.10 40.09 48.09
CA SER A 17 25.46 40.26 48.58
C SER A 17 26.49 39.51 47.71
N GLU A 18 27.46 40.28 47.23
CA GLU A 18 28.72 39.86 46.64
C GLU A 18 29.65 39.28 47.68
N SER A 19 30.53 38.34 47.31
CA SER A 19 31.93 38.37 47.84
C SER A 19 32.86 37.57 46.91
N LYS A 20 33.98 38.19 46.69
CA LYS A 20 35.14 37.91 45.84
C LYS A 20 36.10 36.87 46.44
N SER A 21 37.01 36.42 45.54
CA SER A 21 38.41 36.01 45.79
C SER A 21 38.61 34.55 46.18
N SER A 22 39.53 33.77 45.64
CA SER A 22 40.93 34.08 45.24
C SER A 22 41.57 32.93 44.44
N LYS A 23 42.53 33.27 43.62
CA LYS A 23 43.47 32.43 42.88
C LYS A 23 44.32 31.56 43.81
N LYS A 24 44.55 30.28 43.44
CA LYS A 24 45.82 29.62 43.75
C LYS A 24 46.24 28.72 42.60
N LYS A 25 47.32 29.10 41.91
CA LYS A 25 48.11 28.26 41.01
C LYS A 25 48.88 27.25 41.84
N SER A 26 48.91 26.00 41.40
CA SER A 26 49.99 25.08 41.75
C SER A 26 50.27 24.20 40.53
N ASP A 27 51.46 24.36 39.98
CA ASP A 27 52.11 23.52 38.99
C ASP A 27 52.36 22.15 39.59
N VAL A 28 51.94 21.07 38.89
CA VAL A 28 52.55 19.73 39.07
C VAL A 28 52.69 19.09 37.69
N ARG A 29 53.87 19.05 37.28
CA ARG A 29 54.73 18.17 36.45
C ARG A 29 54.05 16.97 35.81
N SER A 30 54.09 16.99 34.46
CA SER A 30 53.93 15.91 33.52
C SER A 30 54.67 14.63 33.91
N THR A 31 53.94 13.51 33.97
CA THR A 31 54.50 12.18 33.71
C THR A 31 53.66 11.53 32.61
N ARG A 32 54.30 11.38 31.47
CA ARG A 32 53.84 10.74 30.27
C ARG A 32 53.81 9.23 30.52
N ALA A 33 52.63 8.62 30.68
CA ALA A 33 52.48 7.19 30.63
C ALA A 33 52.06 6.80 29.19
N GLU A 34 52.90 6.05 28.56
CA GLU A 34 52.66 5.46 27.25
C GLU A 34 51.55 4.39 27.38
N SER A 35 50.44 4.57 26.69
CA SER A 35 49.43 3.55 26.49
C SER A 35 49.87 2.53 25.43
N PRO A 36 49.64 1.25 25.58
CA PRO A 36 50.06 0.26 24.62
C PRO A 36 49.19 0.34 23.36
N ARG A 37 49.90 0.42 22.24
CA ARG A 37 49.39 0.41 20.87
C ARG A 37 48.55 -0.84 20.63
N ALA A 38 47.19 -0.73 20.64
CA ALA A 38 46.31 -1.76 20.20
C ALA A 38 46.59 -2.10 18.73
N LYS A 39 46.93 -3.35 18.47
CA LYS A 39 47.08 -3.90 17.13
C LYS A 39 45.76 -3.77 16.37
N ARG A 40 45.77 -2.97 15.33
CA ARG A 40 44.71 -2.86 14.35
C ARG A 40 44.52 -4.25 13.72
N ALA A 41 43.42 -4.92 14.05
CA ALA A 41 43.00 -6.12 13.33
C ALA A 41 42.67 -5.65 11.89
N SER A 42 43.34 -6.23 10.93
CA SER A 42 43.07 -6.06 9.51
C SER A 42 41.67 -6.61 9.21
N ALA A 43 40.82 -5.77 8.62
CA ALA A 43 39.52 -6.19 8.10
C ALA A 43 39.72 -7.34 7.09
N PRO A 44 38.82 -8.34 7.05
CA PRO A 44 38.86 -9.35 6.02
C PRO A 44 38.66 -8.71 4.64
N PRO A 45 39.25 -9.28 3.57
CA PRO A 45 39.05 -8.78 2.21
C PRO A 45 37.58 -8.87 1.82
N PRO A 46 37.05 -7.95 1.01
CA PRO A 46 35.68 -8.02 0.55
C PRO A 46 35.48 -9.33 -0.22
N ALA A 47 34.39 -10.04 0.11
CA ALA A 47 33.96 -11.20 -0.62
C ALA A 47 33.82 -10.80 -2.10
N LYS A 48 34.42 -11.63 -2.98
CA LYS A 48 34.28 -11.46 -4.43
C LYS A 48 32.79 -11.48 -4.76
N GLY A 49 32.28 -10.36 -5.26
CA GLY A 49 30.91 -10.23 -5.71
C GLY A 49 30.60 -11.34 -6.70
N SER A 50 29.59 -12.12 -6.39
CA SER A 50 28.90 -12.90 -7.38
C SER A 50 28.32 -11.89 -8.36
N SER A 51 28.59 -12.06 -9.63
CA SER A 51 28.01 -11.27 -10.71
C SER A 51 26.50 -11.50 -10.67
N GLY A 52 25.77 -10.61 -9.98
CA GLY A 52 24.32 -10.56 -10.04
C GLY A 52 23.95 -10.28 -11.49
N THR A 53 23.43 -11.27 -12.15
CA THR A 53 22.76 -11.11 -13.44
C THR A 53 21.58 -10.17 -13.19
N LYS A 54 21.73 -8.93 -13.61
CA LYS A 54 20.61 -7.98 -13.65
C LYS A 54 19.61 -8.54 -14.65
N TRP A 55 18.58 -9.19 -14.14
CA TRP A 55 17.42 -9.55 -14.91
C TRP A 55 16.75 -8.23 -15.31
N LEU A 56 17.00 -7.82 -16.56
CA LEU A 56 16.15 -6.87 -17.23
C LEU A 56 14.77 -7.52 -17.34
N TYR A 57 13.84 -7.12 -16.51
CA TYR A 57 12.42 -7.40 -16.71
C TYR A 57 11.95 -6.67 -17.98
N VAL A 58 12.28 -7.26 -19.11
CA VAL A 58 11.57 -6.99 -20.37
C VAL A 58 10.20 -7.57 -20.16
N GLY A 59 9.17 -6.72 -20.15
CA GLY A 59 7.79 -7.13 -19.97
C GLY A 59 7.50 -8.39 -20.75
N ALA A 60 7.18 -9.46 -20.05
CA ALA A 60 6.74 -10.71 -20.65
C ALA A 60 5.43 -10.44 -21.35
N LEU A 61 5.50 -10.22 -22.66
CA LEU A 61 4.38 -10.40 -23.56
C LEU A 61 4.05 -11.90 -23.53
N GLY A 62 3.16 -12.27 -22.60
CA GLY A 62 2.63 -13.63 -22.52
C GLY A 62 1.91 -13.97 -23.83
N PHE A 63 2.50 -14.90 -24.56
CA PHE A 63 1.83 -15.58 -25.66
C PHE A 63 0.63 -16.34 -25.09
N PHE A 64 -0.58 -15.84 -25.32
CA PHE A 64 -1.81 -16.59 -25.07
C PHE A 64 -1.93 -17.71 -26.08
N GLY A 65 -1.45 -18.89 -25.69
CA GLY A 65 -1.81 -20.14 -26.34
C GLY A 65 -3.22 -20.55 -25.91
N VAL A 66 -4.21 -20.38 -26.78
CA VAL A 66 -5.55 -20.94 -26.60
C VAL A 66 -5.44 -22.45 -26.72
N VAL A 67 -5.41 -23.16 -25.58
CA VAL A 67 -5.66 -24.60 -25.54
C VAL A 67 -7.17 -24.81 -25.35
N ALA A 68 -7.87 -25.11 -26.44
CA ALA A 68 -9.23 -25.58 -26.39
C ALA A 68 -9.24 -27.04 -25.87
N ALA A 69 -9.55 -27.23 -24.58
CA ALA A 69 -9.81 -28.56 -24.04
C ALA A 69 -11.23 -28.99 -24.41
N VAL A 70 -11.32 -29.99 -25.28
CA VAL A 70 -12.58 -30.71 -25.55
C VAL A 70 -12.81 -31.67 -24.39
N VAL A 71 -13.78 -31.38 -23.53
CA VAL A 71 -14.23 -32.29 -22.46
C VAL A 71 -15.27 -33.24 -23.06
N VAL A 72 -14.89 -34.49 -23.23
CA VAL A 72 -15.80 -35.60 -23.52
C VAL A 72 -16.43 -36.02 -22.21
N ALA A 73 -17.74 -35.79 -22.06
CA ALA A 73 -18.52 -36.26 -20.92
C ALA A 73 -18.69 -37.78 -20.97
N GLN A 74 -18.11 -38.49 -20.00
CA GLN A 74 -18.47 -39.87 -19.69
C GLN A 74 -19.27 -39.88 -18.39
N GLY A 75 -20.50 -40.33 -18.48
CA GLY A 75 -21.40 -40.47 -17.35
C GLY A 75 -20.98 -41.63 -16.43
N GLY A 76 -21.11 -41.44 -15.13
CA GLY A 76 -20.99 -42.42 -14.06
C GLY A 76 -21.90 -42.00 -12.89
N PRO A 77 -22.29 -42.94 -12.00
CA PRO A 77 -23.62 -42.96 -11.38
C PRO A 77 -23.77 -42.07 -10.13
N GLU A 78 -25.01 -41.69 -9.91
CA GLU A 78 -25.57 -40.94 -8.78
C GLU A 78 -25.12 -41.48 -7.41
N SER A 79 -24.54 -40.61 -6.60
CA SER A 79 -24.51 -40.79 -5.14
C SER A 79 -25.32 -39.68 -4.46
N ARG A 80 -26.42 -40.04 -3.83
CA ARG A 80 -27.19 -39.20 -2.89
C ARG A 80 -26.32 -38.83 -1.71
N GLY A 81 -26.21 -37.54 -1.39
CA GLY A 81 -25.61 -37.16 -0.13
C GLY A 81 -25.43 -35.66 0.12
N ARG A 82 -26.24 -35.14 1.03
CA ARG A 82 -26.15 -33.91 1.83
C ARG A 82 -26.32 -32.57 1.10
N ARG A 83 -27.48 -31.97 1.40
CA ARG A 83 -27.77 -30.54 1.24
C ARG A 83 -26.90 -29.76 2.22
N GLY A 84 -25.75 -29.29 1.76
CA GLY A 84 -25.09 -28.09 2.27
C GLY A 84 -25.58 -26.95 1.39
N GLY A 85 -26.20 -25.94 1.96
CA GLY A 85 -26.58 -24.74 1.20
C GLY A 85 -25.34 -24.06 0.70
N THR A 86 -25.03 -24.22 -0.58
CA THR A 86 -24.09 -23.40 -1.29
C THR A 86 -24.78 -22.06 -1.55
N GLU A 87 -24.36 -20.99 -0.86
CA GLU A 87 -24.73 -19.65 -1.27
C GLU A 87 -24.23 -19.47 -2.71
N GLU A 88 -25.16 -19.12 -3.59
CA GLU A 88 -24.89 -18.96 -5.02
C GLU A 88 -24.02 -17.69 -5.23
N VAL A 89 -22.84 -17.86 -5.79
CA VAL A 89 -21.98 -16.73 -6.19
C VAL A 89 -22.66 -16.00 -7.35
N THR A 90 -23.07 -14.76 -7.13
CA THR A 90 -23.71 -13.97 -8.19
C THR A 90 -22.68 -13.27 -9.05
N ASP A 91 -22.81 -13.42 -10.37
CA ASP A 91 -22.05 -12.69 -11.39
C ASP A 91 -22.90 -11.54 -11.92
N VAL A 92 -22.47 -10.31 -11.66
CA VAL A 92 -23.21 -9.09 -12.07
C VAL A 92 -22.53 -8.44 -13.27
N SER A 93 -23.18 -8.52 -14.42
CA SER A 93 -22.81 -7.79 -15.61
C SER A 93 -23.58 -6.46 -15.69
N PRO A 94 -22.94 -5.35 -16.15
CA PRO A 94 -23.61 -4.06 -16.22
C PRO A 94 -24.79 -4.07 -17.20
N PRO A 95 -25.87 -3.33 -16.92
CA PRO A 95 -27.01 -3.24 -17.82
C PRO A 95 -26.61 -2.62 -19.15
N ARG A 96 -27.13 -3.18 -20.26
CA ARG A 96 -26.80 -2.78 -21.63
C ARG A 96 -27.31 -1.39 -22.06
N SER A 97 -28.00 -0.62 -21.20
CA SER A 97 -28.88 0.45 -21.67
C SER A 97 -28.45 1.90 -21.41
N SER A 98 -27.30 2.18 -20.81
CA SER A 98 -26.83 3.57 -20.76
C SER A 98 -25.30 3.63 -20.77
N VAL A 99 -24.77 4.15 -21.89
CA VAL A 99 -23.33 4.48 -21.97
C VAL A 99 -23.10 5.71 -21.09
N GLN A 100 -22.68 5.50 -19.86
CA GLN A 100 -22.27 6.60 -18.98
C GLN A 100 -20.88 7.08 -19.39
N ILE A 101 -20.74 8.39 -19.63
CA ILE A 101 -19.45 9.04 -19.85
C ILE A 101 -18.87 9.35 -18.45
N PRO A 102 -17.70 8.82 -18.09
CA PRO A 102 -17.08 9.11 -16.82
C PRO A 102 -16.74 10.59 -16.67
N GLU A 103 -16.88 11.12 -15.46
CA GLU A 103 -16.33 12.41 -15.07
C GLU A 103 -14.82 12.45 -15.32
N ALA A 104 -14.32 13.52 -15.93
CA ALA A 104 -12.90 13.69 -16.20
C ALA A 104 -12.24 14.52 -15.09
N LEU A 105 -11.43 13.88 -14.28
CA LEU A 105 -10.68 14.49 -13.17
C LEU A 105 -9.17 14.47 -13.47
N ARG A 106 -8.45 15.28 -12.73
CA ARG A 106 -6.97 15.27 -12.66
C ARG A 106 -6.50 15.46 -11.23
N VAL A 107 -5.30 15.04 -10.95
CA VAL A 107 -4.66 15.29 -9.66
C VAL A 107 -4.14 16.72 -9.57
N ARG A 108 -4.34 17.33 -8.39
CA ARG A 108 -3.66 18.54 -7.96
C ARG A 108 -2.79 18.20 -6.77
N VAL A 109 -1.48 18.25 -6.94
CA VAL A 109 -0.53 17.94 -5.87
C VAL A 109 -0.60 19.01 -4.78
N VAL A 110 -0.86 18.58 -3.57
CA VAL A 110 -0.85 19.41 -2.36
C VAL A 110 0.51 19.33 -1.68
N GLU A 111 1.03 18.12 -1.54
CA GLU A 111 2.31 17.86 -0.91
C GLU A 111 3.01 16.66 -1.54
N ARG A 112 4.33 16.68 -1.52
CA ARG A 112 5.19 15.58 -1.94
C ARG A 112 6.04 15.14 -0.75
N ARG A 113 6.02 13.86 -0.44
CA ARG A 113 6.69 13.24 0.71
C ARG A 113 7.70 12.20 0.26
N PRO A 114 8.79 11.98 1.00
CA PRO A 114 9.73 10.90 0.68
C PRO A 114 9.03 9.54 0.65
N HIS A 115 9.44 8.71 -0.28
CA HIS A 115 9.06 7.30 -0.38
C HIS A 115 10.30 6.47 -0.69
N ASP A 116 10.33 5.22 -0.26
CA ASP A 116 11.45 4.32 -0.49
C ASP A 116 11.56 3.97 -1.99
N PRO A 117 12.62 4.41 -2.70
CA PRO A 117 12.76 4.16 -4.13
C PRO A 117 13.03 2.70 -4.48
N ASP A 118 13.28 1.84 -3.49
CA ASP A 118 13.42 0.40 -3.67
C ASP A 118 12.10 -0.35 -3.38
N ALA A 119 11.03 0.38 -3.00
CA ALA A 119 9.72 -0.22 -2.77
C ALA A 119 9.00 -0.50 -4.10
N PHE A 120 8.80 -1.76 -4.42
CA PHE A 120 7.93 -2.18 -5.54
C PHE A 120 6.48 -2.26 -5.04
N THR A 121 5.84 -1.09 -4.90
CA THR A 121 4.53 -0.92 -4.27
C THR A 121 3.43 -1.69 -4.98
N GLN A 122 2.72 -2.54 -4.24
CA GLN A 122 1.62 -3.36 -4.74
C GLN A 122 0.31 -3.16 -3.96
N GLY A 123 0.39 -2.65 -2.74
CA GLY A 123 -0.77 -2.27 -1.95
C GLY A 123 -0.41 -1.13 -1.02
N LEU A 124 -1.32 -0.19 -0.84
CA LEU A 124 -1.13 0.99 -0.01
C LEU A 124 -2.40 1.29 0.76
N LEU A 125 -2.31 1.57 2.05
CA LEU A 125 -3.46 2.01 2.83
C LEU A 125 -3.03 2.95 3.97
N TRP A 126 -3.92 3.87 4.33
CA TRP A 126 -3.74 4.77 5.48
C TRP A 126 -4.68 4.40 6.62
N HIS A 127 -4.15 4.27 7.83
CA HIS A 127 -4.96 4.02 9.01
C HIS A 127 -4.27 4.52 10.28
N ASP A 128 -5.02 5.23 11.15
CA ASP A 128 -4.57 5.69 12.46
C ASP A 128 -3.20 6.38 12.48
N GLY A 129 -2.98 7.31 11.54
CA GLY A 129 -1.73 8.07 11.49
C GLY A 129 -0.53 7.31 10.93
N ALA A 130 -0.74 6.13 10.37
CA ALA A 130 0.30 5.32 9.76
C ALA A 130 -0.05 4.92 8.32
N LEU A 131 0.96 4.87 7.47
CA LEU A 131 0.87 4.31 6.13
C LEU A 131 1.32 2.85 6.19
N TYR A 132 0.50 1.95 5.63
CA TYR A 132 0.84 0.54 5.46
C TYR A 132 1.06 0.26 3.99
N GLU A 133 2.08 -0.51 3.69
CA GLU A 133 2.50 -0.79 2.33
C GLU A 133 2.82 -2.27 2.16
N SER A 134 2.31 -2.85 1.09
CA SER A 134 2.72 -4.15 0.57
C SER A 134 3.64 -3.95 -0.62
N THR A 135 4.82 -4.56 -0.58
CA THR A 135 5.78 -4.50 -1.69
C THR A 135 5.96 -5.88 -2.32
N GLY A 136 6.06 -5.91 -3.64
CA GLY A 136 6.28 -7.11 -4.43
C GLY A 136 7.77 -7.39 -4.69
N LEU A 137 8.02 -8.28 -5.63
CA LEU A 137 9.23 -8.94 -6.07
C LEU A 137 9.61 -10.15 -5.22
N GLU A 138 9.88 -11.28 -5.90
CA GLU A 138 10.37 -12.50 -5.26
C GLU A 138 11.70 -12.24 -4.54
N GLY A 139 11.79 -12.67 -3.28
CA GLY A 139 12.94 -12.41 -2.42
C GLY A 139 13.01 -11.01 -1.80
N GLU A 140 12.11 -10.08 -2.18
CA GLU A 140 12.09 -8.69 -1.69
C GLU A 140 10.71 -8.27 -1.16
N SER A 141 9.69 -9.12 -1.32
CA SER A 141 8.32 -8.87 -0.91
C SER A 141 8.20 -8.66 0.59
N SER A 142 7.44 -7.63 1.00
CA SER A 142 7.28 -7.32 2.42
C SER A 142 5.93 -6.65 2.72
N LEU A 143 5.53 -6.71 4.00
CA LEU A 143 4.52 -5.84 4.59
C LEU A 143 5.21 -4.82 5.48
N ARG A 144 4.88 -3.53 5.33
CA ARG A 144 5.56 -2.42 5.99
C ARG A 144 4.57 -1.48 6.68
N ARG A 145 5.00 -0.88 7.79
CA ARG A 145 4.41 0.33 8.37
C ARG A 145 5.40 1.47 8.19
N VAL A 146 4.96 2.52 7.51
CA VAL A 146 5.80 3.62 7.06
C VAL A 146 5.36 4.92 7.72
N ASP A 147 6.30 5.74 8.15
CA ASP A 147 6.06 7.11 8.58
C ASP A 147 5.83 7.99 7.35
N LEU A 148 4.62 8.54 7.22
CA LEU A 148 4.22 9.30 6.05
C LEU A 148 5.08 10.56 5.84
N THR A 149 5.61 11.17 6.90
CA THR A 149 6.36 12.42 6.81
C THR A 149 7.79 12.20 6.33
N SER A 150 8.45 11.17 6.85
CA SER A 150 9.86 10.87 6.55
C SER A 150 10.07 9.79 5.50
N GLY A 151 9.04 8.98 5.19
CA GLY A 151 9.17 7.78 4.37
C GLY A 151 9.91 6.63 5.06
N GLU A 152 10.21 6.76 6.37
CA GLU A 152 10.95 5.75 7.13
C GLU A 152 10.09 4.54 7.45
N VAL A 153 10.60 3.35 7.14
CA VAL A 153 9.97 2.08 7.51
C VAL A 153 10.13 1.84 9.01
N ARG A 154 9.03 1.94 9.75
CA ARG A 154 8.99 1.78 11.22
C ARG A 154 8.86 0.32 11.66
N GLN A 155 8.21 -0.48 10.83
CA GLN A 155 8.00 -1.92 11.08
C GLN A 155 7.94 -2.63 9.73
N ARG A 156 8.49 -3.83 9.68
CA ARG A 156 8.55 -4.65 8.44
C ARG A 156 8.49 -6.13 8.80
N VAL A 157 7.79 -6.90 7.98
CA VAL A 157 7.87 -8.36 7.95
C VAL A 157 8.11 -8.79 6.51
N GLU A 158 9.05 -9.74 6.33
CA GLU A 158 9.35 -10.31 5.03
C GLU A 158 8.29 -11.37 4.67
N VAL A 159 7.93 -11.42 3.41
CA VAL A 159 7.15 -12.49 2.82
C VAL A 159 8.13 -13.59 2.37
N PRO A 160 7.77 -14.90 2.43
CA PRO A 160 8.64 -15.97 1.96
C PRO A 160 9.22 -15.70 0.56
N GLU A 161 10.52 -16.01 0.36
CA GLU A 161 11.31 -15.62 -0.81
C GLU A 161 10.70 -16.06 -2.15
N GLU A 162 9.97 -17.18 -2.17
CA GLU A 162 9.34 -17.74 -3.36
C GLU A 162 8.00 -17.08 -3.72
N LEU A 163 7.54 -16.09 -2.93
CA LEU A 163 6.25 -15.46 -3.10
C LEU A 163 6.39 -14.01 -3.56
N PHE A 164 5.49 -13.60 -4.44
CA PHE A 164 5.34 -12.24 -4.88
C PHE A 164 4.11 -11.62 -4.18
N ALA A 165 4.31 -10.72 -3.22
CA ALA A 165 3.22 -10.06 -2.51
C ALA A 165 2.58 -8.96 -3.37
N GLU A 166 1.28 -8.77 -3.17
CA GLU A 166 0.42 -7.90 -3.95
C GLU A 166 -0.46 -7.03 -3.04
N GLY A 167 -1.72 -6.85 -3.35
CA GLY A 167 -2.66 -5.96 -2.70
C GLY A 167 -2.77 -6.13 -1.18
N LEU A 168 -3.18 -5.05 -0.51
CA LEU A 168 -3.26 -4.94 0.94
C LEU A 168 -4.59 -4.32 1.37
N ALA A 169 -5.24 -4.88 2.37
CA ALA A 169 -6.44 -4.31 2.97
C ALA A 169 -6.46 -4.46 4.49
N LEU A 170 -7.25 -3.61 5.17
CA LEU A 170 -7.47 -3.67 6.61
C LEU A 170 -8.93 -4.01 6.92
N VAL A 171 -9.14 -5.04 7.76
CA VAL A 171 -10.45 -5.40 8.32
C VAL A 171 -10.33 -5.44 9.83
N GLY A 172 -10.93 -4.48 10.52
CA GLY A 172 -10.74 -4.32 11.97
C GLY A 172 -9.25 -4.13 12.30
N ASP A 173 -8.68 -5.04 13.09
CA ASP A 173 -7.26 -5.05 13.43
C ASP A 173 -6.44 -6.09 12.64
N ARG A 174 -6.93 -6.51 11.49
CA ARG A 174 -6.29 -7.53 10.64
C ARG A 174 -5.90 -6.95 9.29
N LEU A 175 -4.62 -7.07 8.93
CA LEU A 175 -4.11 -6.75 7.61
C LEU A 175 -4.15 -7.99 6.74
N PHE A 176 -4.76 -7.88 5.57
CA PHE A 176 -4.83 -8.92 4.55
C PHE A 176 -3.86 -8.56 3.41
N GLN A 177 -2.93 -9.43 3.11
CA GLN A 177 -1.97 -9.30 2.02
C GLN A 177 -2.09 -10.51 1.09
N ILE A 178 -2.35 -10.25 -0.19
CA ILE A 178 -2.47 -11.30 -1.20
C ILE A 178 -1.16 -11.52 -1.95
N THR A 179 -1.07 -12.59 -2.74
CA THR A 179 0.10 -12.90 -3.58
C THR A 179 -0.32 -12.98 -5.04
N TRP A 180 0.61 -12.75 -5.98
CA TRP A 180 0.32 -12.74 -7.41
C TRP A 180 -0.21 -14.10 -7.92
N GLN A 181 0.66 -15.08 -8.11
CA GLN A 181 0.35 -16.40 -8.71
C GLN A 181 0.46 -17.55 -7.71
N ASN A 182 0.76 -17.25 -6.46
CA ASN A 182 0.93 -18.25 -5.42
C ASN A 182 -0.39 -18.59 -4.70
N HIS A 183 -1.48 -17.89 -5.05
CA HIS A 183 -2.85 -18.18 -4.59
C HIS A 183 -3.03 -18.11 -3.06
N LYS A 184 -2.22 -17.28 -2.37
CA LYS A 184 -2.23 -17.16 -0.91
C LYS A 184 -2.65 -15.76 -0.47
N ALA A 185 -3.49 -15.71 0.58
CA ALA A 185 -3.81 -14.49 1.29
C ALA A 185 -3.37 -14.65 2.76
N PHE A 186 -2.42 -13.84 3.17
CA PHE A 186 -1.94 -13.80 4.54
C PHE A 186 -2.76 -12.82 5.36
N VAL A 187 -3.05 -13.18 6.60
CA VAL A 187 -3.71 -12.32 7.57
C VAL A 187 -2.75 -12.07 8.71
N TYR A 188 -2.45 -10.80 8.98
CA TYR A 188 -1.56 -10.38 10.05
C TYR A 188 -2.32 -9.61 11.12
N ASP A 189 -1.86 -9.70 12.35
CA ASP A 189 -2.20 -8.73 13.38
C ASP A 189 -1.57 -7.39 13.03
N ARG A 190 -2.36 -6.31 12.96
CA ARG A 190 -1.91 -4.98 12.53
C ARG A 190 -0.82 -4.39 13.42
N SER A 191 -0.85 -4.69 14.71
CA SER A 191 0.07 -4.10 15.69
C SER A 191 1.43 -4.80 15.73
N THR A 192 1.42 -6.13 15.62
CA THR A 192 2.63 -6.96 15.75
C THR A 192 3.21 -7.42 14.43
N PHE A 193 2.42 -7.44 13.35
CA PHE A 193 2.71 -8.08 12.07
C PHE A 193 2.93 -9.60 12.18
N GLU A 194 2.46 -10.20 13.26
CA GLU A 194 2.42 -11.67 13.36
C GLU A 194 1.36 -12.22 12.41
N LYS A 195 1.74 -13.20 11.61
CA LYS A 195 0.80 -13.92 10.75
C LYS A 195 -0.13 -14.77 11.60
N VAL A 196 -1.42 -14.46 11.58
CA VAL A 196 -2.45 -15.15 12.40
C VAL A 196 -3.30 -16.12 11.62
N ARG A 197 -3.35 -15.98 10.28
CA ARG A 197 -4.12 -16.85 9.39
C ARG A 197 -3.54 -16.82 7.97
N GLU A 198 -3.88 -17.82 7.20
CA GLU A 198 -3.61 -17.92 5.78
C GLU A 198 -4.83 -18.51 5.09
N HIS A 199 -5.20 -17.97 3.93
CA HIS A 199 -6.23 -18.51 3.05
C HIS A 199 -5.60 -18.86 1.70
N GLU A 200 -6.23 -19.79 1.00
CA GLU A 200 -5.92 -20.09 -0.40
C GLU A 200 -7.07 -19.60 -1.29
N TYR A 201 -6.75 -19.22 -2.51
CA TYR A 201 -7.73 -18.78 -3.49
C TYR A 201 -7.30 -19.17 -4.91
N GLU A 202 -8.23 -19.13 -5.85
CA GLU A 202 -7.95 -19.41 -7.26
C GLU A 202 -7.71 -18.13 -8.04
N GLY A 203 -6.87 -18.20 -9.09
CA GLY A 203 -6.54 -17.09 -9.96
C GLY A 203 -5.42 -16.21 -9.44
N GLU A 204 -5.10 -15.14 -10.15
CA GLU A 204 -4.10 -14.16 -9.74
C GLU A 204 -4.68 -13.17 -8.74
N GLY A 205 -3.84 -12.66 -7.83
CA GLY A 205 -4.18 -11.55 -6.95
C GLY A 205 -3.38 -10.31 -7.35
N TRP A 206 -4.06 -9.16 -7.52
CA TRP A 206 -3.41 -7.90 -7.86
C TRP A 206 -3.70 -6.85 -6.78
N GLY A 207 -4.84 -6.19 -6.79
CA GLY A 207 -5.23 -5.20 -5.78
C GLY A 207 -6.20 -5.77 -4.76
N LEU A 208 -6.28 -5.14 -3.59
CA LEU A 208 -7.19 -5.50 -2.51
C LEU A 208 -7.61 -4.26 -1.73
N CYS A 209 -8.91 -4.06 -1.50
CA CYS A 209 -9.43 -3.10 -0.52
C CYS A 209 -10.59 -3.69 0.27
N TYR A 210 -11.07 -3.00 1.31
CA TYR A 210 -12.22 -3.41 2.11
C TYR A 210 -13.34 -2.39 2.00
N ASP A 211 -14.55 -2.81 1.57
CA ASP A 211 -15.70 -1.94 1.34
C ASP A 211 -16.58 -1.71 2.59
N GLY A 212 -16.17 -2.26 3.73
CA GLY A 212 -16.93 -2.26 4.98
C GLY A 212 -17.70 -3.57 5.21
N THR A 213 -17.78 -4.44 4.20
CA THR A 213 -18.46 -5.74 4.27
C THR A 213 -17.61 -6.84 3.65
N HIS A 214 -17.03 -6.58 2.49
CA HIS A 214 -16.25 -7.53 1.70
C HIS A 214 -14.84 -7.03 1.42
N LEU A 215 -13.93 -7.96 1.26
CA LEU A 215 -12.66 -7.71 0.60
C LEU A 215 -12.89 -7.68 -0.91
N VAL A 216 -12.61 -6.56 -1.55
CA VAL A 216 -12.71 -6.39 -3.01
C VAL A 216 -11.35 -6.62 -3.61
N MET A 217 -11.23 -7.59 -4.51
CA MET A 217 -9.97 -8.02 -5.11
C MET A 217 -10.01 -7.88 -6.62
N SER A 218 -8.93 -7.39 -7.23
CA SER A 218 -8.66 -7.40 -8.66
C SER A 218 -7.70 -8.52 -9.04
N ASP A 219 -7.69 -8.92 -10.33
CA ASP A 219 -6.83 -9.95 -10.92
C ASP A 219 -6.21 -9.52 -12.27
N GLY A 220 -6.21 -8.21 -12.56
CA GLY A 220 -5.76 -7.67 -13.85
C GLY A 220 -6.77 -7.85 -14.99
N SER A 221 -7.87 -8.56 -14.79
CA SER A 221 -8.97 -8.63 -15.75
C SER A 221 -9.89 -7.40 -15.63
N ASP A 222 -11.10 -7.51 -16.18
CA ASP A 222 -12.19 -6.55 -16.01
C ASP A 222 -13.10 -6.92 -14.83
N ARG A 223 -12.67 -7.81 -13.93
CA ARG A 223 -13.48 -8.29 -12.81
C ARG A 223 -12.99 -7.75 -11.48
N LEU A 224 -13.96 -7.49 -10.60
CA LEU A 224 -13.76 -7.28 -9.17
C LEU A 224 -14.47 -8.41 -8.42
N PHE A 225 -13.72 -9.10 -7.56
CA PHE A 225 -14.20 -10.20 -6.74
C PHE A 225 -14.48 -9.68 -5.33
N PHE A 226 -15.72 -9.84 -4.87
CA PHE A 226 -16.13 -9.50 -3.51
C PHE A 226 -16.03 -10.75 -2.65
N ARG A 227 -15.08 -10.77 -1.73
CA ARG A 227 -14.73 -11.93 -0.91
C ARG A 227 -15.17 -11.73 0.53
N ASP A 228 -15.61 -12.79 1.14
CA ASP A 228 -15.89 -12.84 2.58
C ASP A 228 -14.59 -12.70 3.38
N PRO A 229 -14.47 -11.77 4.33
CA PRO A 229 -13.23 -11.56 5.07
C PRO A 229 -12.86 -12.71 6.03
N GLU A 230 -13.83 -13.57 6.43
CA GLU A 230 -13.56 -14.70 7.33
C GLU A 230 -13.13 -15.96 6.59
N THR A 231 -13.73 -16.23 5.43
CA THR A 231 -13.47 -17.46 4.66
C THR A 231 -12.62 -17.22 3.41
N PHE A 232 -12.54 -15.98 2.96
CA PHE A 232 -11.92 -15.54 1.70
C PHE A 232 -12.63 -16.09 0.44
N GLU A 233 -13.82 -16.71 0.59
CA GLU A 233 -14.63 -17.18 -0.53
C GLU A 233 -15.23 -16.01 -1.32
N VAL A 234 -15.36 -16.19 -2.64
CA VAL A 234 -16.03 -15.22 -3.50
C VAL A 234 -17.55 -15.27 -3.25
N ARG A 235 -18.12 -14.14 -2.86
CA ARG A 235 -19.57 -13.97 -2.68
C ARG A 235 -20.24 -13.37 -3.91
N ARG A 236 -19.48 -12.55 -4.66
CA ARG A 236 -19.99 -11.84 -5.84
C ARG A 236 -18.83 -11.46 -6.75
N THR A 237 -19.08 -11.45 -8.06
CA THR A 237 -18.18 -10.91 -9.08
C THR A 237 -18.87 -9.79 -9.84
N VAL A 238 -18.13 -8.71 -10.14
CA VAL A 238 -18.65 -7.57 -10.90
C VAL A 238 -17.72 -7.32 -12.09
N HIS A 239 -18.29 -7.22 -13.29
CA HIS A 239 -17.56 -6.84 -14.49
C HIS A 239 -17.48 -5.33 -14.64
N VAL A 240 -16.27 -4.79 -14.76
CA VAL A 240 -16.03 -3.37 -14.86
C VAL A 240 -16.04 -2.92 -16.32
N THR A 241 -16.81 -1.85 -16.58
CA THR A 241 -16.90 -1.26 -17.91
C THR A 241 -16.64 0.24 -17.87
N LYS A 242 -15.93 0.73 -18.89
CA LYS A 242 -15.72 2.14 -19.19
C LYS A 242 -16.32 2.47 -20.56
N VAL A 243 -17.32 3.35 -20.58
CA VAL A 243 -18.05 3.71 -21.80
C VAL A 243 -18.59 2.46 -22.53
N GLY A 244 -19.21 1.55 -21.77
CA GLY A 244 -19.81 0.31 -22.27
C GLY A 244 -18.84 -0.76 -22.78
N ARG A 245 -17.52 -0.60 -22.55
CA ARG A 245 -16.48 -1.59 -22.93
C ARG A 245 -15.80 -2.13 -21.67
N PRO A 246 -15.44 -3.43 -21.63
CA PRO A 246 -14.69 -4.00 -20.53
C PRO A 246 -13.40 -3.21 -20.26
N LEU A 247 -13.15 -2.85 -18.99
CA LEU A 247 -11.92 -2.20 -18.56
C LEU A 247 -11.02 -3.22 -17.86
N ARG A 248 -9.95 -3.62 -18.53
CA ARG A 248 -8.94 -4.55 -18.03
C ARG A 248 -7.77 -3.82 -17.35
N TYR A 249 -6.92 -4.62 -16.73
CA TYR A 249 -5.70 -4.17 -16.03
C TYR A 249 -5.99 -3.40 -14.76
N LEU A 250 -7.13 -3.72 -14.10
CA LEU A 250 -7.40 -3.22 -12.77
C LEU A 250 -6.34 -3.78 -11.81
N ASN A 251 -5.65 -2.88 -11.11
CA ASN A 251 -4.54 -3.24 -10.25
C ASN A 251 -4.84 -2.84 -8.80
N GLU A 252 -3.98 -2.07 -8.18
CA GLU A 252 -4.12 -1.66 -6.79
C GLU A 252 -5.44 -0.92 -6.56
N LEU A 253 -6.07 -1.18 -5.41
CA LEU A 253 -7.44 -0.77 -5.09
C LEU A 253 -7.52 -0.03 -3.77
N GLU A 254 -8.38 1.02 -3.75
CA GLU A 254 -8.81 1.69 -2.52
C GLU A 254 -10.32 1.82 -2.47
N CYS A 255 -10.94 1.43 -1.36
CA CYS A 255 -12.39 1.48 -1.15
C CYS A 255 -12.76 2.73 -0.33
N VAL A 256 -13.40 3.73 -0.95
CA VAL A 256 -13.73 5.03 -0.33
C VAL A 256 -15.17 5.41 -0.61
N ASN A 257 -15.93 5.74 0.46
CA ASN A 257 -17.30 6.28 0.36
C ASN A 257 -18.23 5.45 -0.54
N GLY A 258 -18.16 4.12 -0.41
CA GLY A 258 -18.98 3.20 -1.18
C GLY A 258 -18.60 3.08 -2.66
N LYS A 259 -17.41 3.52 -3.05
CA LYS A 259 -16.84 3.38 -4.39
C LYS A 259 -15.50 2.64 -4.34
N VAL A 260 -15.16 1.98 -5.43
CA VAL A 260 -13.85 1.36 -5.62
C VAL A 260 -13.00 2.25 -6.52
N TRP A 261 -11.84 2.64 -6.05
CA TRP A 261 -10.83 3.32 -6.82
C TRP A 261 -9.77 2.32 -7.24
N ALA A 262 -9.34 2.36 -8.50
CA ALA A 262 -8.40 1.38 -9.05
C ALA A 262 -7.34 2.05 -9.90
N ASN A 263 -6.09 1.66 -9.70
CA ASN A 263 -5.04 1.91 -10.70
C ASN A 263 -5.33 1.09 -11.95
N VAL A 264 -5.08 1.66 -13.13
CA VAL A 264 -5.09 0.92 -14.40
C VAL A 264 -3.64 0.67 -14.80
N TRP A 265 -3.19 -0.58 -14.70
CA TRP A 265 -1.79 -0.95 -14.93
C TRP A 265 -1.26 -0.47 -16.28
N GLN A 266 -0.02 0.01 -16.30
CA GLN A 266 0.68 0.67 -17.41
C GLN A 266 0.06 2.00 -17.87
N ARG A 267 -0.81 2.61 -17.04
CA ARG A 267 -1.37 3.93 -17.32
C ARG A 267 -1.15 4.85 -16.13
N ASP A 268 -0.99 6.14 -16.40
CA ASP A 268 -1.08 7.18 -15.37
C ASP A 268 -2.56 7.54 -15.10
N GLU A 269 -3.40 6.52 -14.92
CA GLU A 269 -4.85 6.64 -14.79
C GLU A 269 -5.35 5.89 -13.56
N ILE A 270 -6.20 6.56 -12.78
CA ILE A 270 -7.00 5.96 -11.71
C ILE A 270 -8.46 6.07 -12.12
N VAL A 271 -9.27 5.06 -11.82
CA VAL A 271 -10.71 5.07 -12.11
C VAL A 271 -11.52 4.92 -10.84
N ARG A 272 -12.68 5.62 -10.77
CA ARG A 272 -13.70 5.42 -9.75
C ARG A 272 -14.80 4.53 -10.31
N ILE A 273 -15.08 3.43 -9.63
CA ILE A 273 -15.99 2.37 -10.07
C ILE A 273 -17.17 2.28 -9.11
N ASP A 274 -18.38 2.23 -9.62
CA ASP A 274 -19.55 1.85 -8.84
C ASP A 274 -19.52 0.33 -8.58
N PRO A 275 -19.45 -0.11 -7.32
CA PRO A 275 -19.27 -1.52 -6.99
C PRO A 275 -20.53 -2.36 -7.26
N GLN A 276 -21.70 -1.75 -7.47
CA GLN A 276 -22.94 -2.50 -7.74
C GLN A 276 -23.09 -2.80 -9.23
N SER A 277 -22.79 -1.84 -10.07
CA SER A 277 -22.96 -1.97 -11.53
C SER A 277 -21.67 -2.29 -12.30
N GLY A 278 -20.50 -2.06 -11.70
CA GLY A 278 -19.21 -2.14 -12.37
C GLY A 278 -18.95 -0.99 -13.35
N VAL A 279 -19.78 0.04 -13.35
CA VAL A 279 -19.62 1.18 -14.26
C VAL A 279 -18.55 2.14 -13.72
N VAL A 280 -17.61 2.52 -14.59
CA VAL A 280 -16.64 3.59 -14.29
C VAL A 280 -17.36 4.94 -14.32
N GLU A 281 -17.40 5.61 -13.18
CA GLU A 281 -18.06 6.91 -12.99
C GLU A 281 -17.11 8.09 -13.18
N ALA A 282 -15.81 7.91 -12.87
CA ALA A 282 -14.79 8.93 -13.07
C ALA A 282 -13.48 8.34 -13.56
N THR A 283 -12.71 9.16 -14.26
CA THR A 283 -11.33 8.89 -14.65
C THR A 283 -10.44 10.02 -14.13
N VAL A 284 -9.34 9.67 -13.51
CA VAL A 284 -8.38 10.62 -12.94
C VAL A 284 -7.07 10.53 -13.72
N ASP A 285 -6.69 11.64 -14.34
CA ASP A 285 -5.37 11.81 -14.95
C ASP A 285 -4.34 12.11 -13.85
N ALA A 286 -3.46 11.16 -13.60
CA ALA A 286 -2.34 11.27 -12.65
C ALA A 286 -0.99 11.41 -13.37
N SER A 287 -1.00 11.83 -14.62
CA SER A 287 0.22 12.07 -15.40
C SER A 287 1.01 13.29 -14.88
N GLY A 288 2.32 13.29 -15.13
CA GLY A 288 3.17 14.46 -14.84
C GLY A 288 3.60 14.60 -13.37
N LEU A 289 3.35 13.62 -12.51
CA LEU A 289 3.78 13.64 -11.10
C LEU A 289 5.30 13.54 -10.95
N LEU A 290 5.94 12.74 -11.78
CA LEU A 290 7.39 12.56 -11.81
C LEU A 290 8.03 13.41 -12.91
N THR A 291 9.22 13.93 -12.63
CA THR A 291 10.10 14.53 -13.65
C THR A 291 10.54 13.46 -14.65
N ARG A 292 11.01 13.90 -15.82
CA ARG A 292 11.53 12.98 -16.84
C ARG A 292 12.74 12.16 -16.35
N GLU A 293 13.53 12.69 -15.43
CA GLU A 293 14.68 11.98 -14.86
C GLU A 293 14.23 10.90 -13.87
N GLU A 294 13.33 11.25 -12.95
CA GLU A 294 12.76 10.32 -11.99
C GLU A 294 12.07 9.14 -12.71
N ARG A 295 11.26 9.42 -13.75
CA ARG A 295 10.54 8.39 -14.53
C ARG A 295 11.47 7.36 -15.23
N ARG A 296 12.74 7.67 -15.45
CA ARG A 296 13.70 6.70 -16.03
C ARG A 296 14.15 5.62 -15.04
N ARG A 297 13.95 5.84 -13.75
CA ARG A 297 14.40 4.97 -12.67
C ARG A 297 13.25 4.32 -11.91
N THR A 298 12.02 4.61 -12.30
CA THR A 298 10.79 4.16 -11.67
C THR A 298 10.00 3.27 -12.61
N ASP A 299 9.07 2.50 -12.06
CA ASP A 299 8.08 1.73 -12.80
C ASP A 299 6.72 2.45 -12.78
N VAL A 300 5.62 1.76 -12.95
CA VAL A 300 4.29 2.34 -13.13
C VAL A 300 3.69 2.95 -11.86
N LEU A 301 2.75 3.86 -12.05
CA LEU A 301 1.83 4.33 -11.02
C LEU A 301 1.11 3.13 -10.41
N ASN A 302 1.19 2.96 -9.10
CA ASN A 302 0.51 1.92 -8.33
C ASN A 302 0.54 2.25 -6.84
N GLY A 303 -0.62 2.30 -6.20
CA GLY A 303 -0.77 2.65 -4.79
C GLY A 303 -1.66 3.87 -4.60
N ILE A 304 -2.81 3.66 -3.95
CA ILE A 304 -3.82 4.65 -3.61
C ILE A 304 -4.18 4.46 -2.14
N ALA A 305 -4.15 5.52 -1.33
CA ALA A 305 -4.66 5.48 0.02
C ALA A 305 -5.48 6.73 0.34
N TRP A 306 -6.55 6.58 1.09
CA TRP A 306 -7.43 7.67 1.46
C TRP A 306 -7.06 8.30 2.80
N LEU A 307 -6.99 9.63 2.86
CA LEU A 307 -6.80 10.42 4.08
C LEU A 307 -8.14 11.00 4.54
N PRO A 308 -8.89 10.33 5.43
CA PRO A 308 -10.26 10.73 5.76
C PRO A 308 -10.35 12.11 6.40
N ASP A 309 -9.39 12.49 7.27
CA ASP A 309 -9.38 13.77 7.97
C ASP A 309 -9.11 14.96 7.04
N ARG A 310 -8.60 14.71 5.84
CA ARG A 310 -8.22 15.74 4.86
C ARG A 310 -9.04 15.67 3.58
N GLU A 311 -9.84 14.62 3.40
CA GLU A 311 -10.56 14.31 2.16
C GLU A 311 -9.65 14.32 0.92
N ARG A 312 -8.47 13.68 1.04
CA ARG A 312 -7.42 13.63 0.02
C ARG A 312 -6.93 12.22 -0.19
N PHE A 313 -6.30 12.02 -1.33
CA PHE A 313 -5.61 10.77 -1.62
C PHE A 313 -4.10 10.90 -1.46
N LEU A 314 -3.49 9.82 -1.03
CA LEU A 314 -2.07 9.55 -1.22
C LEU A 314 -1.93 8.66 -2.43
N ILE A 315 -1.04 9.00 -3.34
CA ILE A 315 -0.70 8.18 -4.50
C ILE A 315 0.80 8.05 -4.65
N THR A 316 1.25 6.88 -5.07
CA THR A 316 2.64 6.56 -5.35
C THR A 316 2.75 5.62 -6.54
N GLY A 317 3.90 4.99 -6.72
CA GLY A 317 4.13 3.98 -7.76
C GLY A 317 5.30 3.08 -7.42
N LYS A 318 5.46 2.05 -8.22
CA LYS A 318 6.53 1.06 -8.08
C LYS A 318 7.89 1.74 -8.27
N LEU A 319 8.76 1.61 -7.27
CA LEU A 319 10.09 2.24 -7.25
C LEU A 319 10.06 3.77 -7.34
N TRP A 320 8.95 4.40 -6.92
CA TRP A 320 8.87 5.85 -6.91
C TRP A 320 9.58 6.43 -5.68
N PRO A 321 10.31 7.55 -5.82
CA PRO A 321 10.96 8.22 -4.69
C PRO A 321 10.01 9.09 -3.86
N TRP A 322 8.73 9.16 -4.26
CA TRP A 322 7.75 10.07 -3.67
C TRP A 322 6.37 9.44 -3.50
N THR A 323 5.73 9.77 -2.39
CA THR A 323 4.29 9.69 -2.20
C THR A 323 3.71 11.10 -2.33
N PHE A 324 2.65 11.24 -3.11
CA PHE A 324 1.98 12.52 -3.36
C PHE A 324 0.64 12.58 -2.62
N GLU A 325 0.46 13.61 -1.78
CA GLU A 325 -0.85 13.98 -1.27
C GLU A 325 -1.54 14.84 -2.33
N VAL A 326 -2.73 14.41 -2.77
CA VAL A 326 -3.42 15.03 -3.91
C VAL A 326 -4.88 15.30 -3.62
N GLU A 327 -5.39 16.34 -4.25
CA GLU A 327 -6.81 16.60 -4.43
C GLU A 327 -7.23 16.24 -5.86
N LEU A 328 -8.47 15.77 -6.01
CA LEU A 328 -9.04 15.51 -7.32
C LEU A 328 -9.85 16.73 -7.75
N VAL A 329 -9.53 17.27 -8.91
CA VAL A 329 -10.18 18.46 -9.47
C VAL A 329 -10.64 18.19 -10.90
N GLU A 330 -11.67 18.88 -11.35
CA GLU A 330 -12.13 18.80 -12.74
C GLU A 330 -10.98 19.11 -13.73
N ARG A 331 -11.01 18.42 -14.86
CA ARG A 331 -10.01 18.56 -15.91
C ARG A 331 -10.30 19.71 -16.84
#